data_bde00de6ee5ea3ab799e6d6014eb3c2f
#
_entry.id   bde00de6ee5ea3ab799e6d6014eb3c2f
#
_cell.length_a   1.000
_cell.length_b   1.000
_cell.length_c   1.000
_cell.angle_alpha   90.00
_cell.angle_beta   90.00
_cell.angle_gamma   90.00
#
_symmetry.space_group_name_H-M   'P 1'
#
loop_
_entity.id
_entity.type
_entity.pdbx_description
1 polymer ?
#
loop_
_entity_poly.entity_id
_entity_poly.type
_entity_poly.pdbx_seq_one_letter_code
_entity_poly.pdbx_strand_id
1 'polypeptide(L)'
;DAPLSSRYEEMDAVITFNEVFVPWERVFIYRDPDLCNRAFAQNHAVTQMMHQVVCGKLAKAEFIVGLLCAMARASGKDKDMAIKGQIAEAMFIAETVRALRFSAEQHAHEDEYGNYIPMRRPLDTSRNLFPKMYPRLIELVQLLGSSSLMATPSELDLTNEISGDVSQYFQLQNLESKDRIALFRLAHDISVSGFGSRQTLYERFFFGPPNVMHSIYFDLYNKDDMIDRVNELLSMA
;
A
#
# COMPACT_ATOMS: atom_id res chain seq x y z
N ASP A 1 7.36 -20.41 -7.33
CA ASP A 1 6.85 -19.63 -8.46
C ASP A 1 5.99 -18.42 -8.04
N ALA A 2 5.32 -18.46 -6.92
CA ALA A 2 4.43 -17.41 -6.43
C ALA A 2 4.73 -17.07 -4.95
N PRO A 3 5.85 -16.38 -4.68
CA PRO A 3 6.40 -16.25 -3.32
C PRO A 3 5.55 -15.40 -2.39
N LEU A 4 4.77 -14.45 -2.92
CA LEU A 4 3.86 -13.60 -2.14
C LEU A 4 2.47 -14.22 -2.05
N SER A 5 1.87 -14.60 -3.18
CA SER A 5 0.51 -15.13 -3.19
C SER A 5 0.39 -16.43 -2.40
N SER A 6 1.42 -17.29 -2.40
CA SER A 6 1.41 -18.51 -1.60
C SER A 6 1.46 -18.30 -0.07
N ARG A 7 1.80 -17.10 0.39
CA ARG A 7 1.98 -16.78 1.81
C ARG A 7 1.02 -15.72 2.34
N TYR A 8 0.61 -14.79 1.48
CA TYR A 8 -0.09 -13.56 1.88
C TYR A 8 -1.41 -13.37 1.13
N GLU A 9 -1.88 -14.37 0.38
CA GLU A 9 -3.19 -14.29 -0.26
C GLU A 9 -4.29 -14.26 0.80
N GLU A 10 -5.09 -13.21 0.76
CA GLU A 10 -6.27 -13.03 1.61
C GLU A 10 -7.52 -13.19 0.75
N MET A 11 -8.42 -14.05 1.18
CA MET A 11 -9.67 -14.33 0.49
C MET A 11 -10.81 -13.55 1.14
N ASP A 12 -11.51 -12.74 0.36
CA ASP A 12 -12.77 -12.15 0.81
C ASP A 12 -13.88 -13.21 0.79
N ALA A 13 -14.78 -13.14 1.78
CA ALA A 13 -15.90 -14.08 1.88
C ALA A 13 -17.21 -13.35 2.17
N VAL A 14 -18.30 -13.86 1.61
CA VAL A 14 -19.65 -13.49 2.02
C VAL A 14 -20.11 -14.46 3.10
N ILE A 15 -20.47 -13.91 4.26
CA ILE A 15 -20.91 -14.70 5.40
C ILE A 15 -22.42 -14.57 5.54
N THR A 16 -23.12 -15.70 5.57
CA THR A 16 -24.57 -15.76 5.79
C THR A 16 -24.84 -16.40 7.13
N PHE A 17 -25.61 -15.71 7.97
CA PHE A 17 -26.06 -16.21 9.26
C PHE A 17 -27.48 -16.76 9.12
N ASN A 18 -27.70 -18.02 9.50
CA ASN A 18 -29.01 -18.67 9.50
C ASN A 18 -29.21 -19.34 10.86
N GLU A 19 -30.05 -18.76 11.71
CA GLU A 19 -30.40 -19.24 13.07
C GLU A 19 -29.16 -19.51 13.95
N VAL A 20 -28.10 -18.71 13.80
CA VAL A 20 -26.85 -18.84 14.57
C VAL A 20 -27.10 -18.34 15.99
N PHE A 21 -26.86 -19.21 16.99
CA PHE A 21 -26.90 -18.81 18.40
C PHE A 21 -25.70 -17.91 18.73
N VAL A 22 -25.98 -16.70 19.26
CA VAL A 22 -24.97 -15.76 19.74
C VAL A 22 -25.07 -15.69 21.27
N PRO A 23 -24.10 -16.21 22.05
CA PRO A 23 -24.12 -16.11 23.49
C PRO A 23 -23.93 -14.67 23.97
N TRP A 24 -24.46 -14.34 25.13
CA TRP A 24 -24.49 -12.96 25.65
C TRP A 24 -23.10 -12.33 25.82
N GLU A 25 -22.09 -13.11 26.15
CA GLU A 25 -20.71 -12.61 26.28
C GLU A 25 -20.11 -12.09 24.95
N ARG A 26 -20.79 -12.36 23.83
CA ARG A 26 -20.42 -11.85 22.49
C ARG A 26 -21.33 -10.73 21.99
N VAL A 27 -22.26 -10.26 22.80
CA VAL A 27 -23.15 -9.14 22.49
C VAL A 27 -22.61 -7.86 23.13
N PHE A 28 -22.02 -6.98 22.34
CA PHE A 28 -21.40 -5.73 22.80
C PHE A 28 -22.40 -4.57 22.88
N ILE A 29 -23.37 -4.53 21.98
CA ILE A 29 -24.43 -3.51 21.93
C ILE A 29 -25.76 -4.23 21.77
N TYR A 30 -26.73 -3.94 22.67
CA TYR A 30 -28.02 -4.57 22.63
C TYR A 30 -29.16 -3.54 22.66
N ARG A 31 -29.99 -3.56 21.60
CA ARG A 31 -31.17 -2.69 21.43
C ARG A 31 -30.92 -1.20 21.59
N ASP A 32 -29.72 -0.74 21.28
CA ASP A 32 -29.33 0.68 21.29
C ASP A 32 -28.79 1.08 19.91
N PRO A 33 -29.68 1.46 18.97
CA PRO A 33 -29.26 1.91 17.63
C PRO A 33 -28.42 3.19 17.66
N ASP A 34 -28.68 4.10 18.59
CA ASP A 34 -27.95 5.37 18.69
C ASP A 34 -26.52 5.15 19.13
N LEU A 35 -26.29 4.26 20.09
CA LEU A 35 -24.95 3.87 20.50
C LEU A 35 -24.22 3.15 19.35
N CYS A 36 -24.91 2.25 18.64
CA CYS A 36 -24.34 1.55 17.49
C CYS A 36 -23.86 2.52 16.41
N ASN A 37 -24.66 3.53 16.09
CA ASN A 37 -24.32 4.55 15.09
C ASN A 37 -23.16 5.46 15.51
N ARG A 38 -22.98 5.71 16.81
CA ARG A 38 -21.94 6.58 17.36
C ARG A 38 -20.65 5.85 17.72
N ALA A 39 -20.68 4.53 17.90
CA ALA A 39 -19.58 3.74 18.46
C ALA A 39 -18.23 4.00 17.74
N PHE A 40 -18.22 3.96 16.42
CA PHE A 40 -17.00 4.19 15.63
C PHE A 40 -16.44 5.63 15.73
N ALA A 41 -17.31 6.60 15.92
CA ALA A 41 -16.87 8.01 16.04
C ALA A 41 -16.34 8.31 17.45
N GLN A 42 -17.00 7.75 18.48
CA GLN A 42 -16.71 8.06 19.88
C GLN A 42 -15.49 7.34 20.45
N ASN A 43 -15.14 6.15 19.93
CA ASN A 43 -14.02 5.35 20.43
C ASN A 43 -12.73 5.53 19.64
N HIS A 44 -12.63 6.54 18.78
CA HIS A 44 -11.47 6.79 17.91
C HIS A 44 -11.06 5.62 17.01
N ALA A 45 -11.90 4.59 16.84
CA ALA A 45 -11.59 3.39 16.05
C ALA A 45 -11.12 3.73 14.63
N VAL A 46 -11.79 4.68 13.96
CA VAL A 46 -11.43 5.10 12.60
C VAL A 46 -10.00 5.63 12.56
N THR A 47 -9.58 6.45 13.53
CA THR A 47 -8.23 7.03 13.56
C THR A 47 -7.17 5.96 13.84
N GLN A 48 -7.44 5.05 14.77
CA GLN A 48 -6.53 3.93 15.07
C GLN A 48 -6.41 2.96 13.89
N MET A 49 -7.52 2.63 13.23
CA MET A 49 -7.51 1.82 12.00
C MET A 49 -6.74 2.49 10.87
N MET A 50 -6.88 3.81 10.69
CA MET A 50 -6.10 4.56 9.71
C MET A 50 -4.60 4.49 10.00
N HIS A 51 -4.19 4.63 11.27
CA HIS A 51 -2.79 4.53 11.66
C HIS A 51 -2.22 3.15 11.31
N GLN A 52 -2.90 2.08 11.71
CA GLN A 52 -2.50 0.71 11.39
C GLN A 52 -2.35 0.49 9.88
N VAL A 53 -3.32 0.96 9.09
CA VAL A 53 -3.28 0.82 7.63
C VAL A 53 -2.14 1.63 7.01
N VAL A 54 -1.87 2.86 7.48
CA VAL A 54 -0.77 3.69 6.97
C VAL A 54 0.59 3.04 7.27
N CYS A 55 0.76 2.38 8.41
CA CYS A 55 1.95 1.55 8.69
C CYS A 55 2.11 0.44 7.64
N GLY A 56 1.03 -0.29 7.32
CA GLY A 56 1.06 -1.31 6.28
C GLY A 56 1.36 -0.75 4.88
N LYS A 57 0.83 0.43 4.55
CA LYS A 57 1.12 1.13 3.28
C LYS A 57 2.58 1.52 3.16
N LEU A 58 3.18 2.02 4.24
CA LEU A 58 4.62 2.33 4.27
C LEU A 58 5.46 1.07 4.05
N ALA A 59 5.16 -0.02 4.74
CA ALA A 59 5.88 -1.28 4.57
C ALA A 59 5.81 -1.80 3.13
N LYS A 60 4.64 -1.71 2.48
CA LYS A 60 4.48 -2.07 1.06
C LYS A 60 5.30 -1.17 0.14
N ALA A 61 5.31 0.15 0.37
CA ALA A 61 6.09 1.08 -0.43
C ALA A 61 7.60 0.83 -0.29
N GLU A 62 8.10 0.65 0.93
CA GLU A 62 9.51 0.32 1.22
C GLU A 62 9.91 -1.01 0.58
N PHE A 63 9.06 -2.03 0.63
CA PHE A 63 9.29 -3.30 -0.03
C PHE A 63 9.47 -3.13 -1.54
N ILE A 64 8.60 -2.35 -2.20
CA ILE A 64 8.69 -2.10 -3.64
C ILE A 64 9.95 -1.31 -3.99
N VAL A 65 10.33 -0.31 -3.20
CA VAL A 65 11.62 0.40 -3.38
C VAL A 65 12.79 -0.57 -3.31
N GLY A 66 12.79 -1.47 -2.31
CA GLY A 66 13.80 -2.50 -2.16
C GLY A 66 13.87 -3.44 -3.37
N LEU A 67 12.70 -3.87 -3.86
CA LEU A 67 12.59 -4.72 -5.07
C LEU A 67 13.16 -4.03 -6.31
N LEU A 68 12.78 -2.77 -6.56
CA LEU A 68 13.31 -1.99 -7.70
C LEU A 68 14.83 -1.83 -7.63
N CYS A 69 15.36 -1.53 -6.44
CA CYS A 69 16.82 -1.45 -6.23
C CYS A 69 17.51 -2.78 -6.48
N ALA A 70 16.94 -3.89 -6.03
CA ALA A 70 17.49 -5.23 -6.26
C ALA A 70 17.50 -5.59 -7.75
N MET A 71 16.42 -5.32 -8.47
CA MET A 71 16.32 -5.56 -9.92
C MET A 71 17.34 -4.72 -10.71
N ALA A 72 17.50 -3.44 -10.36
CA ALA A 72 18.47 -2.55 -11.01
C ALA A 72 19.92 -3.02 -10.80
N ARG A 73 20.27 -3.39 -9.55
CA ARG A 73 21.62 -3.91 -9.22
C ARG A 73 21.90 -5.24 -9.93
N ALA A 74 20.95 -6.17 -9.92
CA ALA A 74 21.09 -7.45 -10.59
C ALA A 74 21.39 -7.28 -12.10
N SER A 75 20.73 -6.32 -12.73
CA SER A 75 20.89 -6.00 -14.15
C SER A 75 22.10 -5.11 -14.46
N GLY A 76 22.88 -4.66 -13.46
CA GLY A 76 23.98 -3.71 -13.63
C GLY A 76 23.55 -2.32 -14.09
N LYS A 77 22.27 -1.97 -13.93
CA LYS A 77 21.66 -0.71 -14.39
C LYS A 77 21.44 0.31 -13.26
N ASP A 78 21.96 0.05 -12.07
CA ASP A 78 21.81 0.91 -10.91
C ASP A 78 22.51 2.27 -11.04
N LYS A 79 23.36 2.44 -12.07
CA LYS A 79 24.03 3.71 -12.43
C LYS A 79 23.34 4.46 -13.55
N ASP A 80 22.40 3.85 -14.26
CA ASP A 80 21.64 4.47 -15.34
C ASP A 80 20.75 5.60 -14.80
N MET A 81 20.80 6.76 -15.46
CA MET A 81 20.08 7.96 -14.98
C MET A 81 18.56 7.81 -15.06
N ALA A 82 18.04 7.17 -16.10
CA ALA A 82 16.60 6.95 -16.25
C ALA A 82 16.07 5.97 -15.20
N ILE A 83 16.81 4.88 -14.93
CA ILE A 83 16.48 3.91 -13.89
C ILE A 83 16.55 4.55 -12.50
N LYS A 84 17.57 5.35 -12.22
CA LYS A 84 17.65 6.14 -10.97
C LYS A 84 16.45 7.05 -10.79
N GLY A 85 16.01 7.71 -11.86
CA GLY A 85 14.81 8.57 -11.83
C GLY A 85 13.55 7.81 -11.45
N GLN A 86 13.33 6.63 -12.04
CA GLN A 86 12.21 5.75 -11.71
C GLN A 86 12.25 5.27 -10.25
N ILE A 87 13.41 4.86 -9.77
CA ILE A 87 13.57 4.41 -8.38
C ILE A 87 13.39 5.59 -7.41
N ALA A 88 13.90 6.77 -7.75
CA ALA A 88 13.71 7.97 -6.93
C ALA A 88 12.22 8.34 -6.79
N GLU A 89 11.42 8.19 -7.85
CA GLU A 89 9.96 8.38 -7.78
C GLU A 89 9.32 7.45 -6.75
N ALA A 90 9.70 6.17 -6.74
CA ALA A 90 9.23 5.22 -5.73
C ALA A 90 9.68 5.61 -4.30
N MET A 91 10.92 6.12 -4.16
CA MET A 91 11.44 6.63 -2.89
C MET A 91 10.64 7.84 -2.40
N PHE A 92 10.28 8.77 -3.29
CA PHE A 92 9.44 9.93 -2.91
C PHE A 92 8.07 9.49 -2.38
N ILE A 93 7.48 8.46 -2.96
CA ILE A 93 6.22 7.88 -2.47
C ILE A 93 6.40 7.31 -1.05
N ALA A 94 7.43 6.49 -0.83
CA ALA A 94 7.71 5.92 0.48
C ALA A 94 7.98 7.01 1.54
N GLU A 95 8.81 8.02 1.21
CA GLU A 95 9.11 9.13 2.12
C GLU A 95 7.88 9.99 2.42
N THR A 96 6.98 10.20 1.45
CA THR A 96 5.73 10.92 1.68
C THR A 96 4.86 10.20 2.71
N VAL A 97 4.69 8.89 2.56
CA VAL A 97 3.91 8.08 3.53
C VAL A 97 4.58 8.07 4.90
N ARG A 98 5.92 7.95 4.95
CA ARG A 98 6.71 7.98 6.19
C ARG A 98 6.54 9.32 6.92
N ALA A 99 6.67 10.44 6.21
CA ALA A 99 6.51 11.78 6.78
C ALA A 99 5.10 12.01 7.34
N LEU A 100 4.07 11.56 6.62
CA LEU A 100 2.68 11.67 7.07
C LEU A 100 2.42 10.81 8.32
N ARG A 101 2.93 9.57 8.35
CA ARG A 101 2.84 8.72 9.55
C ARG A 101 3.55 9.36 10.73
N PHE A 102 4.80 9.79 10.53
CA PHE A 102 5.59 10.45 11.58
C PHE A 102 4.90 11.71 12.11
N SER A 103 4.34 12.54 11.23
CA SER A 103 3.56 13.71 11.63
C SER A 103 2.34 13.34 12.48
N ALA A 104 1.63 12.26 12.13
CA ALA A 104 0.49 11.81 12.91
C ALA A 104 0.89 11.34 14.32
N GLU A 105 2.01 10.64 14.43
CA GLU A 105 2.55 10.13 15.70
C GLU A 105 3.12 11.26 16.58
N GLN A 106 3.85 12.22 16.00
CA GLN A 106 4.42 13.34 16.75
C GLN A 106 3.37 14.32 17.29
N HIS A 107 2.21 14.39 16.68
CA HIS A 107 1.09 15.23 17.12
C HIS A 107 -0.04 14.38 17.75
N ALA A 108 0.30 13.21 18.27
CA ALA A 108 -0.64 12.41 19.02
C ALA A 108 -1.02 13.12 20.33
N HIS A 109 -2.24 12.91 20.77
CA HIS A 109 -2.77 13.46 22.01
C HIS A 109 -3.40 12.35 22.84
N GLU A 110 -3.44 12.55 24.14
CA GLU A 110 -4.10 11.64 25.07
C GLU A 110 -5.60 11.93 25.11
N ASP A 111 -6.43 10.90 25.03
CA ASP A 111 -7.87 11.00 25.20
C ASP A 111 -8.27 10.96 26.70
N GLU A 112 -9.58 11.08 26.98
CA GLU A 112 -10.11 11.06 28.35
C GLU A 112 -9.92 9.72 29.09
N TYR A 113 -9.50 8.66 28.37
CA TYR A 113 -9.25 7.32 28.92
C TYR A 113 -7.76 7.00 29.05
N GLY A 114 -6.87 7.93 28.73
CA GLY A 114 -5.43 7.73 28.79
C GLY A 114 -4.82 7.04 27.57
N ASN A 115 -5.57 6.96 26.46
CA ASN A 115 -5.05 6.39 25.21
C ASN A 115 -4.41 7.48 24.35
N TYR A 116 -3.28 7.18 23.74
CA TYR A 116 -2.64 8.06 22.75
C TYR A 116 -3.32 7.89 21.39
N ILE A 117 -3.92 8.97 20.89
CA ILE A 117 -4.62 9.02 19.61
C ILE A 117 -3.76 9.78 18.61
N PRO A 118 -3.31 9.16 17.51
CA PRO A 118 -2.55 9.85 16.48
C PRO A 118 -3.35 11.00 15.84
N MET A 119 -2.65 12.03 15.37
CA MET A 119 -3.31 13.11 14.65
C MET A 119 -3.96 12.60 13.37
N ARG A 120 -5.26 12.81 13.23
CA ARG A 120 -6.07 12.26 12.14
C ARG A 120 -5.67 12.81 10.75
N ARG A 121 -5.41 14.13 10.63
CA ARG A 121 -5.21 14.81 9.34
C ARG A 121 -4.12 14.20 8.47
N PRO A 122 -2.88 13.94 8.95
CA PRO A 122 -1.85 13.30 8.14
C PRO A 122 -2.25 11.89 7.68
N LEU A 123 -2.97 11.13 8.52
CA LEU A 123 -3.47 9.79 8.17
C LEU A 123 -4.53 9.86 7.07
N ASP A 124 -5.49 10.79 7.18
CA ASP A 124 -6.48 11.05 6.13
C ASP A 124 -5.81 11.46 4.82
N THR A 125 -4.78 12.28 4.88
CA THR A 125 -4.00 12.66 3.69
C THR A 125 -3.35 11.43 3.06
N SER A 126 -2.68 10.58 3.84
CA SER A 126 -2.03 9.37 3.35
C SER A 126 -3.02 8.42 2.67
N ARG A 127 -4.18 8.16 3.31
CA ARG A 127 -5.19 7.25 2.74
C ARG A 127 -5.87 7.77 1.46
N ASN A 128 -5.85 9.08 1.23
CA ASN A 128 -6.37 9.70 0.00
C ASN A 128 -5.32 9.77 -1.12
N LEU A 129 -4.03 9.82 -0.79
CA LEU A 129 -2.93 9.82 -1.75
C LEU A 129 -2.56 8.41 -2.21
N PHE A 130 -2.48 7.45 -1.30
CA PHE A 130 -1.96 6.11 -1.57
C PHE A 130 -2.73 5.32 -2.65
N PRO A 131 -4.07 5.46 -2.81
CA PRO A 131 -4.81 4.90 -3.93
C PRO A 131 -4.29 5.30 -5.32
N LYS A 132 -3.63 6.45 -5.43
CA LYS A 132 -2.97 6.91 -6.65
C LYS A 132 -1.50 6.51 -6.71
N MET A 133 -0.83 6.47 -5.56
CA MET A 133 0.60 6.17 -5.44
C MET A 133 0.89 4.67 -5.64
N TYR A 134 0.09 3.78 -5.08
CA TYR A 134 0.35 2.34 -5.16
C TYR A 134 0.32 1.79 -6.59
N PRO A 135 -0.68 2.09 -7.43
CA PRO A 135 -0.65 1.68 -8.84
C PRO A 135 0.59 2.18 -9.58
N ARG A 136 1.08 3.38 -9.23
CA ARG A 136 2.33 3.90 -9.82
C ARG A 136 3.55 3.12 -9.37
N LEU A 137 3.64 2.70 -8.12
CA LEU A 137 4.68 1.80 -7.64
C LEU A 137 4.70 0.47 -8.42
N ILE A 138 3.53 -0.11 -8.67
CA ILE A 138 3.38 -1.33 -9.46
C ILE A 138 3.80 -1.11 -10.91
N GLU A 139 3.40 0.00 -11.52
CA GLU A 139 3.83 0.37 -12.87
C GLU A 139 5.35 0.51 -12.97
N LEU A 140 6.02 1.09 -11.98
CA LEU A 140 7.49 1.19 -11.95
C LEU A 140 8.16 -0.20 -11.93
N VAL A 141 7.59 -1.17 -11.21
CA VAL A 141 8.06 -2.57 -11.25
C VAL A 141 7.88 -3.16 -12.65
N GLN A 142 6.74 -2.91 -13.29
CA GLN A 142 6.46 -3.40 -14.66
C GLN A 142 7.40 -2.76 -15.69
N LEU A 143 7.65 -1.46 -15.60
CA LEU A 143 8.55 -0.73 -16.49
C LEU A 143 10.00 -1.25 -16.38
N LEU A 144 10.49 -1.45 -15.17
CA LEU A 144 11.84 -1.96 -14.94
C LEU A 144 11.98 -3.43 -15.32
N GLY A 145 10.97 -4.25 -14.99
CA GLY A 145 10.97 -5.68 -15.28
C GLY A 145 10.70 -6.02 -16.74
N SER A 146 9.90 -5.19 -17.41
CA SER A 146 9.58 -5.30 -18.85
C SER A 146 9.18 -6.73 -19.26
N SER A 147 9.59 -7.19 -20.44
CA SER A 147 9.32 -8.54 -20.94
C SER A 147 9.87 -9.67 -20.05
N SER A 148 10.88 -9.40 -19.22
CA SER A 148 11.41 -10.40 -18.29
C SER A 148 10.37 -10.86 -17.26
N LEU A 149 9.36 -10.04 -16.95
CA LEU A 149 8.27 -10.47 -16.06
C LEU A 149 7.41 -11.56 -16.70
N MET A 150 7.27 -11.56 -18.01
CA MET A 150 6.47 -12.55 -18.75
C MET A 150 7.28 -13.80 -19.11
N ALA A 151 8.56 -13.62 -19.48
CA ALA A 151 9.43 -14.67 -20.00
C ALA A 151 10.29 -15.37 -18.93
N THR A 152 10.01 -15.16 -17.64
CA THR A 152 10.76 -15.80 -16.55
C THR A 152 10.38 -17.30 -16.45
N PRO A 153 11.36 -18.23 -16.50
CA PRO A 153 11.13 -19.65 -16.32
C PRO A 153 10.40 -20.00 -15.02
N SER A 154 9.74 -21.17 -14.99
CA SER A 154 9.16 -21.72 -13.79
C SER A 154 10.20 -22.43 -12.92
N GLU A 155 9.83 -22.79 -11.71
CA GLU A 155 10.68 -23.62 -10.83
C GLU A 155 10.97 -24.99 -11.43
N LEU A 156 10.02 -25.57 -12.18
CA LEU A 156 10.19 -26.85 -12.87
C LEU A 156 11.27 -26.79 -13.95
N ASP A 157 11.45 -25.65 -14.61
CA ASP A 157 12.46 -25.47 -15.66
C ASP A 157 13.89 -25.46 -15.11
N LEU A 158 14.06 -25.34 -13.80
CA LEU A 158 15.35 -25.47 -13.12
C LEU A 158 15.78 -26.93 -12.93
N THR A 159 14.86 -27.88 -13.12
CA THR A 159 15.11 -29.31 -12.83
C THR A 159 14.74 -30.27 -13.97
N ASN A 160 14.12 -29.75 -15.04
CA ASN A 160 13.74 -30.54 -16.21
C ASN A 160 14.87 -30.61 -17.27
N GLU A 161 14.55 -31.11 -18.46
CA GLU A 161 15.50 -31.32 -19.55
C GLU A 161 16.16 -30.05 -20.09
N ILE A 162 15.51 -28.87 -19.92
CA ILE A 162 16.06 -27.57 -20.34
C ILE A 162 16.84 -26.84 -19.23
N SER A 163 17.04 -27.47 -18.08
CA SER A 163 17.71 -26.84 -16.91
C SER A 163 19.12 -26.32 -17.23
N GLY A 164 19.84 -27.00 -18.14
CA GLY A 164 21.16 -26.57 -18.63
C GLY A 164 21.09 -25.25 -19.38
N ASP A 165 20.13 -25.11 -20.30
CA ASP A 165 19.90 -23.88 -21.08
C ASP A 165 19.43 -22.75 -20.16
N VAL A 166 18.54 -23.02 -19.22
CA VAL A 166 18.09 -22.04 -18.21
C VAL A 166 19.27 -21.53 -17.40
N SER A 167 20.15 -22.42 -16.94
CA SER A 167 21.34 -22.04 -16.19
C SER A 167 22.30 -21.18 -17.00
N GLN A 168 22.45 -21.46 -18.29
CA GLN A 168 23.35 -20.75 -19.18
C GLN A 168 22.82 -19.39 -19.64
N TYR A 169 21.53 -19.29 -20.01
CA TYR A 169 20.98 -18.12 -20.70
C TYR A 169 20.16 -17.18 -19.80
N PHE A 170 19.75 -17.61 -18.60
CA PHE A 170 18.96 -16.78 -17.69
C PHE A 170 19.77 -16.14 -16.55
N GLN A 171 21.07 -16.01 -16.68
CA GLN A 171 21.87 -15.21 -15.75
C GLN A 171 21.81 -13.71 -16.09
N LEU A 172 22.10 -12.87 -15.13
CA LEU A 172 22.33 -11.42 -15.29
C LEU A 172 23.78 -11.08 -14.96
N GLN A 173 24.17 -9.84 -15.25
CA GLN A 173 25.55 -9.37 -15.02
C GLN A 173 26.04 -9.66 -13.59
N ASN A 174 25.16 -9.49 -12.60
CA ASN A 174 25.50 -9.60 -11.17
C ASN A 174 24.65 -10.65 -10.45
N LEU A 175 24.02 -11.58 -11.16
CA LEU A 175 23.10 -12.55 -10.54
C LEU A 175 23.01 -13.84 -11.35
N GLU A 176 23.21 -14.96 -10.67
CA GLU A 176 23.03 -16.30 -11.23
C GLU A 176 21.58 -16.55 -11.67
N SER A 177 21.39 -17.49 -12.60
CA SER A 177 20.09 -17.75 -13.21
C SER A 177 19.00 -18.09 -12.20
N LYS A 178 19.27 -18.93 -11.21
CA LYS A 178 18.31 -19.31 -10.16
C LYS A 178 17.84 -18.11 -9.36
N ASP A 179 18.75 -17.27 -8.93
CA ASP A 179 18.45 -16.09 -8.11
C ASP A 179 17.75 -15.01 -8.95
N ARG A 180 18.14 -14.86 -10.21
CA ARG A 180 17.40 -14.01 -11.16
C ARG A 180 15.96 -14.47 -11.31
N ILE A 181 15.72 -15.76 -11.54
CA ILE A 181 14.38 -16.30 -11.69
C ILE A 181 13.57 -16.03 -10.42
N ALA A 182 14.13 -16.27 -9.24
CA ALA A 182 13.47 -15.98 -7.96
C ALA A 182 13.09 -14.49 -7.83
N LEU A 183 14.01 -13.58 -8.14
CA LEU A 183 13.78 -12.12 -8.08
C LEU A 183 12.68 -11.67 -9.07
N PHE A 184 12.71 -12.15 -10.31
CA PHE A 184 11.73 -11.76 -11.31
C PHE A 184 10.37 -12.46 -11.11
N ARG A 185 10.33 -13.64 -10.51
CA ARG A 185 9.07 -14.27 -10.03
C ARG A 185 8.44 -13.46 -8.89
N LEU A 186 9.24 -12.93 -7.98
CA LEU A 186 8.76 -12.01 -6.95
C LEU A 186 8.18 -10.72 -7.56
N ALA A 187 8.89 -10.12 -8.51
CA ALA A 187 8.43 -8.94 -9.22
C ALA A 187 7.13 -9.21 -10.05
N HIS A 188 7.04 -10.37 -10.70
CA HIS A 188 5.83 -10.81 -11.38
C HIS A 188 4.66 -10.98 -10.40
N ASP A 189 4.89 -11.64 -9.27
CA ASP A 189 3.83 -11.96 -8.31
C ASP A 189 3.18 -10.68 -7.72
N ILE A 190 3.97 -9.64 -7.44
CA ILE A 190 3.42 -8.38 -6.93
C ILE A 190 2.82 -7.48 -8.01
N SER A 191 3.19 -7.63 -9.28
CA SER A 191 2.85 -6.63 -10.30
C SER A 191 2.00 -7.12 -11.48
N VAL A 192 1.97 -8.43 -11.75
CA VAL A 192 1.31 -9.01 -12.94
C VAL A 192 0.35 -10.14 -12.58
N SER A 193 0.62 -10.87 -11.49
CA SER A 193 -0.21 -12.00 -11.07
C SER A 193 -1.62 -11.59 -10.64
N GLY A 194 -2.50 -12.58 -10.46
CA GLY A 194 -3.83 -12.37 -9.86
C GLY A 194 -3.73 -11.75 -8.46
N PHE A 195 -2.74 -12.15 -7.66
CA PHE A 195 -2.45 -11.56 -6.36
C PHE A 195 -2.09 -10.06 -6.49
N GLY A 196 -1.13 -9.69 -7.34
CA GLY A 196 -0.70 -8.31 -7.55
C GLY A 196 -1.83 -7.41 -8.06
N SER A 197 -2.66 -7.94 -8.99
CA SER A 197 -3.83 -7.23 -9.52
C SER A 197 -4.88 -6.99 -8.42
N ARG A 198 -5.16 -7.99 -7.59
CA ARG A 198 -6.09 -7.86 -6.45
C ARG A 198 -5.56 -6.87 -5.41
N GLN A 199 -4.26 -6.91 -5.09
CA GLN A 199 -3.64 -5.93 -4.18
C GLN A 199 -3.76 -4.50 -4.71
N THR A 200 -3.63 -4.30 -6.03
CA THR A 200 -3.81 -2.98 -6.64
C THR A 200 -5.25 -2.47 -6.50
N LEU A 201 -6.24 -3.35 -6.70
CA LEU A 201 -7.65 -3.01 -6.46
C LEU A 201 -7.93 -2.74 -4.98
N TYR A 202 -7.38 -3.56 -4.09
CA TYR A 202 -7.49 -3.37 -2.64
C TYR A 202 -7.00 -1.97 -2.22
N GLU A 203 -5.80 -1.58 -2.65
CA GLU A 203 -5.23 -0.28 -2.28
C GLU A 203 -6.02 0.91 -2.87
N ARG A 204 -6.73 0.71 -3.98
CA ARG A 204 -7.60 1.75 -4.58
C ARG A 204 -8.90 1.94 -3.84
N PHE A 205 -9.53 0.88 -3.32
CA PHE A 205 -10.92 0.89 -2.91
C PHE A 205 -11.16 0.47 -1.45
N PHE A 206 -10.13 0.08 -0.72
CA PHE A 206 -10.26 -0.41 0.66
C PHE A 206 -11.05 0.54 1.57
N PHE A 207 -10.85 1.85 1.45
CA PHE A 207 -11.57 2.84 2.24
C PHE A 207 -12.89 3.32 1.62
N GLY A 208 -13.21 2.85 0.43
CA GLY A 208 -14.37 3.26 -0.35
C GLY A 208 -14.01 3.97 -1.66
N PRO A 209 -15.01 4.42 -2.42
CA PRO A 209 -14.79 5.12 -3.69
C PRO A 209 -13.97 6.39 -3.48
N PRO A 210 -12.92 6.65 -4.28
CA PRO A 210 -12.02 7.79 -4.10
C PRO A 210 -12.73 9.16 -4.07
N ASN A 211 -13.77 9.35 -4.90
CA ASN A 211 -14.55 10.59 -4.92
C ASN A 211 -15.27 10.85 -3.59
N VAL A 212 -15.85 9.82 -2.97
CA VAL A 212 -16.48 9.92 -1.65
C VAL A 212 -15.44 10.24 -0.60
N MET A 213 -14.28 9.58 -0.63
CA MET A 213 -13.20 9.83 0.31
C MET A 213 -12.64 11.25 0.20
N HIS A 214 -12.52 11.78 -1.03
CA HIS A 214 -12.08 13.16 -1.27
C HIS A 214 -13.11 14.17 -0.76
N SER A 215 -14.42 13.91 -0.94
CA SER A 215 -15.49 14.78 -0.40
C SER A 215 -15.43 14.82 1.12
N ILE A 216 -15.34 13.68 1.79
CA ILE A 216 -15.19 13.62 3.25
C ILE A 216 -13.94 14.39 3.72
N TYR A 217 -12.82 14.25 3.02
CA TYR A 217 -11.59 14.97 3.36
C TYR A 217 -11.77 16.48 3.22
N PHE A 218 -12.43 16.93 2.14
CA PHE A 218 -12.72 18.34 1.91
C PHE A 218 -13.60 18.92 3.01
N ASP A 219 -14.64 18.20 3.43
CA ASP A 219 -15.57 18.67 4.47
C ASP A 219 -14.90 18.79 5.85
N LEU A 220 -13.98 17.88 6.16
CA LEU A 220 -13.24 17.85 7.43
C LEU A 220 -12.03 18.79 7.46
N TYR A 221 -11.61 19.33 6.31
CA TYR A 221 -10.42 20.17 6.23
C TYR A 221 -10.75 21.61 6.63
N ASN A 222 -10.08 22.12 7.66
CA ASN A 222 -10.18 23.55 7.99
C ASN A 222 -9.46 24.37 6.91
N LYS A 223 -10.19 25.22 6.21
CA LYS A 223 -9.73 26.02 5.08
C LYS A 223 -9.94 27.53 5.28
N ASP A 224 -10.54 27.93 6.40
CA ASP A 224 -10.92 29.33 6.67
C ASP A 224 -9.71 30.24 6.68
N ASP A 225 -8.63 29.88 7.39
CA ASP A 225 -7.39 30.66 7.41
C ASP A 225 -6.77 30.89 6.02
N MET A 226 -6.96 29.93 5.10
CA MET A 226 -6.45 30.05 3.72
C MET A 226 -7.33 30.99 2.90
N ILE A 227 -8.64 30.94 3.10
CA ILE A 227 -9.61 31.84 2.47
C ILE A 227 -9.38 33.26 2.95
N ASP A 228 -9.19 33.46 4.25
CA ASP A 228 -8.96 34.76 4.84
C ASP A 228 -7.71 35.45 4.30
N ARG A 229 -6.60 34.71 4.14
CA ARG A 229 -5.37 35.22 3.51
C ARG A 229 -5.61 35.71 2.07
N VAL A 230 -6.44 35.01 1.30
CA VAL A 230 -6.81 35.45 -0.06
C VAL A 230 -7.65 36.73 0.00
N ASN A 231 -8.63 36.76 0.92
CA ASN A 231 -9.49 37.92 1.10
C ASN A 231 -8.71 39.19 1.57
N GLU A 232 -7.75 38.99 2.50
CA GLU A 232 -6.85 40.07 2.91
C GLU A 232 -6.06 40.65 1.72
N LEU A 233 -5.48 39.78 0.88
CA LEU A 233 -4.75 40.21 -0.31
C LEU A 233 -5.64 41.04 -1.29
N LEU A 234 -6.87 40.55 -1.50
CA LEU A 234 -7.85 41.26 -2.36
C LEU A 234 -8.30 42.58 -1.79
N SER A 235 -8.32 42.72 -0.48
CA SER A 235 -8.69 43.99 0.18
C SER A 235 -7.56 45.04 0.20
N MET A 236 -6.31 44.63 -0.07
CA MET A 236 -5.14 45.49 -0.17
C MET A 236 -4.89 46.01 -1.61
N ALA A 237 -5.61 45.51 -2.60
CA ALA A 237 -5.50 45.87 -4.01
C ALA A 237 -6.53 46.93 -4.38
#